data_b7c1a07ddc42be857047d2d5d0c60d47
#
_entry.id   b7c1a07ddc42be857047d2d5d0c60d47
#
_cell.length_a   1.000
_cell.length_b   1.000
_cell.length_c   1.000
_cell.angle_alpha   90.00
_cell.angle_beta   90.00
_cell.angle_gamma   90.00
#
_symmetry.space_group_name_H-M   'P 1'
#
loop_
_entity.id
_entity.type
_entity.pdbx_description
1 polymer ?
#
loop_
_entity_poly.entity_id
_entity_poly.type
_entity_poly.pdbx_seq_one_letter_code
_entity_poly.pdbx_strand_id
1 'polypeptide(L)'
;MNYSFEYIDIILLAMIAGFIFLRLRGILGKKTGFEGKPPPQFQEILENVQIDKKFKKGSDFDDFAKKEFLTGAKIAYETIITDFSDNDNKLTTSKPLLSKKIFDQFNQALKERDQRGHFAEITFIGINSANIKEHKKIENFLQVTVDFVGEVITCIRDKNKKIISGHPEKIKKIYDTWVFSRDTRSNNPNWQLIDTLTLSLIHI
;
A
#
# COMPACT_ATOMS: atom_id res chain seq x y z
N MET A 1 -61.63 -15.64 -4.69
CA MET A 1 -60.73 -14.53 -4.35
C MET A 1 -59.60 -15.11 -3.49
N ASN A 2 -58.43 -15.25 -4.07
CA ASN A 2 -57.32 -16.00 -3.44
C ASN A 2 -56.40 -15.05 -2.67
N TYR A 3 -56.72 -14.79 -1.41
CA TYR A 3 -55.88 -14.04 -0.48
C TYR A 3 -54.67 -14.81 0.04
N SER A 4 -54.53 -16.07 -0.38
CA SER A 4 -53.46 -16.95 0.13
C SER A 4 -52.10 -16.73 -0.57
N PHE A 5 -52.04 -16.07 -1.70
CA PHE A 5 -50.79 -15.86 -2.44
C PHE A 5 -50.00 -14.62 -2.04
N GLU A 6 -50.66 -13.56 -1.54
CA GLU A 6 -49.99 -12.34 -1.13
C GLU A 6 -49.13 -12.50 0.12
N TYR A 7 -49.45 -13.46 1.00
CA TYR A 7 -48.70 -13.69 2.23
C TYR A 7 -47.49 -14.63 2.03
N ILE A 8 -47.50 -15.42 0.97
CA ILE A 8 -46.38 -16.38 0.69
C ILE A 8 -45.11 -15.62 0.37
N ASP A 9 -45.19 -14.53 -0.41
CA ASP A 9 -44.02 -13.70 -0.75
C ASP A 9 -43.42 -13.01 0.49
N ILE A 10 -44.30 -12.54 1.39
CA ILE A 10 -43.88 -11.91 2.65
C ILE A 10 -43.21 -12.91 3.57
N ILE A 11 -43.74 -14.15 3.66
CA ILE A 11 -43.18 -15.22 4.49
C ILE A 11 -41.83 -15.68 3.90
N LEU A 12 -41.71 -15.78 2.58
CA LEU A 12 -40.48 -16.16 1.90
C LEU A 12 -39.40 -15.08 2.09
N LEU A 13 -39.79 -13.81 2.00
CA LEU A 13 -38.88 -12.67 2.22
C LEU A 13 -38.43 -12.59 3.67
N ALA A 14 -39.33 -12.87 4.63
CA ALA A 14 -39.00 -12.94 6.04
C ALA A 14 -38.05 -14.12 6.36
N MET A 15 -38.21 -15.28 5.72
CA MET A 15 -37.29 -16.40 5.86
C MET A 15 -35.90 -16.09 5.32
N ILE A 16 -35.81 -15.45 4.14
CA ILE A 16 -34.54 -15.02 3.56
C ILE A 16 -33.86 -13.98 4.44
N ALA A 17 -34.60 -12.97 4.92
CA ALA A 17 -34.08 -11.97 5.84
C ALA A 17 -33.62 -12.58 7.17
N GLY A 18 -34.37 -13.53 7.73
CA GLY A 18 -34.00 -14.29 8.92
C GLY A 18 -32.73 -15.11 8.74
N PHE A 19 -32.61 -15.78 7.59
CA PHE A 19 -31.41 -16.56 7.25
C PHE A 19 -30.16 -15.68 7.10
N ILE A 20 -30.31 -14.54 6.43
CA ILE A 20 -29.21 -13.54 6.30
C ILE A 20 -28.83 -13.00 7.67
N PHE A 21 -29.81 -12.66 8.52
CA PHE A 21 -29.58 -12.16 9.87
C PHE A 21 -28.86 -13.20 10.75
N LEU A 22 -29.26 -14.47 10.70
CA LEU A 22 -28.61 -15.55 11.44
C LEU A 22 -27.17 -15.77 10.94
N ARG A 23 -26.94 -15.69 9.65
CA ARG A 23 -25.59 -15.79 9.06
C ARG A 23 -24.70 -14.61 9.45
N LEU A 24 -25.23 -13.40 9.44
CA LEU A 24 -24.53 -12.19 9.89
C LEU A 24 -24.26 -12.21 11.39
N ARG A 25 -25.17 -12.69 12.22
CA ARG A 25 -24.96 -12.83 13.66
C ARG A 25 -23.80 -13.78 13.99
N GLY A 26 -23.58 -14.82 13.18
CA GLY A 26 -22.43 -15.74 13.31
C GLY A 26 -21.09 -15.07 12.97
N ILE A 27 -21.10 -14.02 12.15
CA ILE A 27 -19.89 -13.30 11.72
C ILE A 27 -19.67 -12.04 12.57
N LEU A 28 -20.71 -11.27 12.88
CA LEU A 28 -20.63 -10.07 13.72
C LEU A 28 -20.56 -10.36 15.22
N GLY A 29 -20.96 -11.57 15.66
CA GLY A 29 -20.93 -11.95 17.08
C GLY A 29 -19.58 -12.44 17.60
N LYS A 30 -18.60 -12.61 16.75
CA LYS A 30 -17.22 -12.83 17.17
C LYS A 30 -16.57 -11.46 17.30
N LYS A 31 -16.55 -10.94 18.54
CA LYS A 31 -15.61 -9.88 18.93
C LYS A 31 -14.21 -10.39 18.54
N THR A 32 -13.66 -9.95 17.43
CA THR A 32 -12.25 -10.04 17.12
C THR A 32 -11.51 -8.92 17.87
N GLY A 33 -11.85 -8.77 19.15
CA GLY A 33 -11.00 -8.13 20.12
C GLY A 33 -10.07 -9.23 20.63
N PHE A 34 -8.79 -9.11 20.34
CA PHE A 34 -7.74 -9.96 20.84
C PHE A 34 -7.54 -9.72 22.34
N GLU A 35 -8.49 -10.20 23.16
CA GLU A 35 -8.43 -10.25 24.63
C GLU A 35 -8.43 -11.70 25.09
N GLY A 36 -7.58 -12.53 24.49
CA GLY A 36 -7.30 -13.87 24.95
C GLY A 36 -5.80 -14.05 25.08
N LYS A 37 -5.31 -14.56 26.21
CA LYS A 37 -3.94 -15.05 26.31
C LYS A 37 -3.68 -15.96 25.12
N PRO A 38 -2.59 -15.76 24.36
CA PRO A 38 -2.28 -16.60 23.21
C PRO A 38 -2.19 -18.06 23.66
N PRO A 39 -2.59 -19.03 22.80
CA PRO A 39 -2.48 -20.45 23.11
C PRO A 39 -1.05 -20.80 23.56
N PRO A 40 -0.88 -21.80 24.45
CA PRO A 40 0.44 -22.12 25.00
C PRO A 40 1.53 -22.34 23.95
N GLN A 41 1.18 -22.89 22.79
CA GLN A 41 2.09 -23.04 21.66
C GLN A 41 2.57 -21.71 21.06
N PHE A 42 1.80 -20.63 21.19
CA PHE A 42 2.18 -19.30 20.71
C PHE A 42 3.07 -18.58 21.72
N GLN A 43 2.92 -18.87 23.02
CA GLN A 43 3.81 -18.38 24.07
C GLN A 43 5.19 -19.02 23.96
N GLU A 44 5.26 -20.31 23.66
CA GLU A 44 6.53 -21.02 23.42
C GLU A 44 7.27 -20.52 22.18
N ILE A 45 6.54 -20.12 21.13
CA ILE A 45 7.12 -19.48 19.94
C ILE A 45 7.58 -18.03 20.27
N LEU A 46 6.86 -17.30 21.11
CA LEU A 46 7.23 -15.94 21.52
C LEU A 46 8.37 -15.93 22.55
N GLU A 47 8.48 -16.94 23.39
CA GLU A 47 9.60 -17.09 24.33
C GLU A 47 10.87 -17.63 23.64
N ASN A 48 10.73 -18.45 22.61
CA ASN A 48 11.87 -18.91 21.78
C ASN A 48 12.27 -17.94 20.66
N VAL A 49 11.39 -17.03 20.26
CA VAL A 49 11.76 -15.82 19.54
C VAL A 49 12.12 -14.78 20.60
N GLN A 50 13.22 -14.97 21.29
CA GLN A 50 13.99 -13.83 21.77
C GLN A 50 14.29 -13.01 20.52
N ILE A 51 13.42 -12.03 20.25
CA ILE A 51 13.80 -10.90 19.44
C ILE A 51 14.96 -10.30 20.19
N ASP A 52 16.15 -10.74 19.85
CA ASP A 52 17.37 -10.04 20.17
C ASP A 52 17.22 -8.64 19.56
N LYS A 53 16.59 -7.74 20.35
CA LYS A 53 16.57 -6.30 20.12
C LYS A 53 17.98 -5.70 20.27
N LYS A 54 19.00 -6.50 20.14
CA LYS A 54 20.31 -6.09 19.71
C LYS A 54 20.28 -5.98 18.19
N PHE A 55 19.77 -4.86 17.69
CA PHE A 55 20.32 -4.34 16.44
C PHE A 55 21.83 -4.34 16.63
N LYS A 56 22.47 -5.38 16.15
CA LYS A 56 23.94 -5.42 16.10
C LYS A 56 24.34 -4.22 15.27
N LYS A 57 24.86 -3.21 15.95
CA LYS A 57 25.49 -2.05 15.35
C LYS A 57 26.59 -2.63 14.43
N GLY A 58 26.30 -2.72 13.11
CA GLY A 58 27.23 -3.27 12.14
C GLY A 58 26.87 -4.63 11.50
N SER A 59 25.60 -5.11 11.62
CA SER A 59 25.22 -6.30 10.84
C SER A 59 25.18 -5.93 9.36
N ASP A 60 25.87 -6.71 8.57
CA ASP A 60 25.71 -6.71 7.12
C ASP A 60 24.23 -6.83 6.78
N PHE A 61 23.81 -6.22 5.66
CA PHE A 61 22.45 -6.32 5.15
C PHE A 61 22.21 -7.76 4.69
N ASP A 62 21.98 -8.64 5.67
CA ASP A 62 21.80 -10.08 5.50
C ASP A 62 20.45 -10.44 4.88
N ASP A 63 20.23 -11.69 4.62
CA ASP A 63 19.00 -12.13 3.94
C ASP A 63 17.73 -11.90 4.77
N PHE A 64 17.84 -11.91 6.09
CA PHE A 64 16.72 -11.57 6.98
C PHE A 64 16.39 -10.08 6.87
N ALA A 65 17.40 -9.21 6.99
CA ALA A 65 17.23 -7.76 6.85
C ALA A 65 16.71 -7.37 5.46
N LYS A 66 17.14 -8.06 4.39
CA LYS A 66 16.62 -7.88 3.03
C LYS A 66 15.14 -8.21 2.94
N LYS A 67 14.69 -9.31 3.57
CA LYS A 67 13.30 -9.73 3.58
C LYS A 67 12.41 -8.74 4.34
N GLU A 68 12.84 -8.29 5.52
CA GLU A 68 12.13 -7.26 6.30
C GLU A 68 12.05 -5.94 5.52
N PHE A 69 13.18 -5.50 4.97
CA PHE A 69 13.24 -4.31 4.14
C PHE A 69 12.26 -4.39 2.96
N LEU A 70 12.26 -5.51 2.23
CA LEU A 70 11.42 -5.69 1.05
C LEU A 70 9.92 -5.65 1.41
N THR A 71 9.56 -6.18 2.58
CA THR A 71 8.18 -6.07 3.10
C THR A 71 7.80 -4.62 3.34
N GLY A 72 8.67 -3.85 4.01
CA GLY A 72 8.45 -2.41 4.23
C GLY A 72 8.45 -1.60 2.93
N ALA A 73 9.34 -1.94 1.99
CA ALA A 73 9.43 -1.27 0.69
C ALA A 73 8.17 -1.45 -0.16
N LYS A 74 7.52 -2.62 -0.10
CA LYS A 74 6.22 -2.87 -0.77
C LYS A 74 5.11 -1.99 -0.18
N ILE A 75 5.04 -1.90 1.15
CA ILE A 75 4.06 -1.03 1.83
C ILE A 75 4.32 0.43 1.47
N ALA A 76 5.59 0.86 1.47
CA ALA A 76 5.95 2.22 1.09
C ALA A 76 5.58 2.53 -0.37
N TYR A 77 5.82 1.59 -1.29
CA TYR A 77 5.47 1.71 -2.70
C TYR A 77 3.96 1.92 -2.88
N GLU A 78 3.14 1.05 -2.30
CA GLU A 78 1.67 1.16 -2.35
C GLU A 78 1.19 2.49 -1.74
N THR A 79 1.71 2.85 -0.57
CA THR A 79 1.34 4.09 0.12
C THR A 79 1.66 5.32 -0.72
N ILE A 80 2.85 5.38 -1.32
CA ILE A 80 3.29 6.52 -2.12
C ILE A 80 2.48 6.62 -3.42
N ILE A 81 2.25 5.49 -4.10
CA ILE A 81 1.44 5.46 -5.34
C ILE A 81 0.00 5.91 -5.06
N THR A 82 -0.60 5.41 -3.98
CA THR A 82 -1.98 5.76 -3.61
C THR A 82 -2.10 7.23 -3.25
N ASP A 83 -1.19 7.73 -2.42
CA ASP A 83 -1.18 9.12 -1.96
C ASP A 83 -0.93 10.11 -3.12
N PHE A 84 -0.05 9.75 -4.08
CA PHE A 84 0.18 10.53 -5.30
C PHE A 84 -1.03 10.51 -6.25
N SER A 85 -1.84 9.48 -6.18
CA SER A 85 -3.03 9.28 -7.01
C SER A 85 -4.25 10.02 -6.47
N ASP A 86 -4.23 10.39 -5.21
CA ASP A 86 -5.34 11.09 -4.59
C ASP A 86 -5.52 12.50 -5.18
N ASN A 87 -6.78 12.87 -5.43
CA ASN A 87 -7.12 14.14 -6.03
C ASN A 87 -7.11 15.32 -5.03
N ASP A 88 -6.80 15.07 -3.77
CA ASP A 88 -6.58 16.14 -2.78
C ASP A 88 -5.23 16.85 -2.98
N ASN A 89 -4.36 16.29 -3.85
CA ASN A 89 -3.04 16.79 -4.20
C ASN A 89 -2.11 17.00 -2.97
N LYS A 90 -2.30 16.18 -1.92
CA LYS A 90 -1.50 16.23 -0.70
C LYS A 90 -0.80 14.91 -0.48
N LEU A 91 0.51 14.97 -0.26
CA LEU A 91 1.34 13.81 0.08
C LEU A 91 1.41 13.63 1.61
N THR A 92 0.23 13.55 2.26
CA THR A 92 0.15 13.59 3.73
C THR A 92 0.66 12.31 4.35
N THR A 93 0.25 11.17 3.79
CA THR A 93 0.58 9.83 4.31
C THR A 93 1.99 9.42 3.92
N SER A 94 2.41 9.74 2.69
CA SER A 94 3.71 9.36 2.16
C SER A 94 4.85 10.28 2.58
N LYS A 95 4.58 11.49 3.08
CA LYS A 95 5.61 12.47 3.48
C LYS A 95 6.74 11.89 4.35
N PRO A 96 6.48 11.09 5.39
CA PRO A 96 7.55 10.50 6.22
C PRO A 96 8.44 9.51 5.46
N LEU A 97 7.93 8.95 4.36
CA LEU A 97 8.60 7.95 3.53
C LEU A 97 9.44 8.59 2.41
N LEU A 98 9.34 9.90 2.21
CA LEU A 98 10.00 10.63 1.15
C LEU A 98 11.15 11.47 1.70
N SER A 99 12.28 11.49 0.99
CA SER A 99 13.29 12.51 1.21
C SER A 99 12.74 13.88 0.80
N LYS A 100 13.32 14.96 1.33
CA LYS A 100 12.90 16.32 0.95
C LYS A 100 12.93 16.55 -0.56
N LYS A 101 13.99 16.08 -1.24
CA LYS A 101 14.13 16.20 -2.70
C LYS A 101 12.94 15.57 -3.43
N ILE A 102 12.59 14.32 -3.09
CA ILE A 102 11.50 13.59 -3.76
C ILE A 102 10.14 14.19 -3.41
N PHE A 103 9.95 14.59 -2.15
CA PHE A 103 8.74 15.28 -1.73
C PHE A 103 8.50 16.57 -2.52
N ASP A 104 9.54 17.39 -2.71
CA ASP A 104 9.43 18.64 -3.47
C ASP A 104 9.14 18.37 -4.96
N GLN A 105 9.77 17.34 -5.55
CA GLN A 105 9.51 16.91 -6.94
C GLN A 105 8.07 16.45 -7.14
N PHE A 106 7.55 15.62 -6.23
CA PHE A 106 6.18 15.11 -6.32
C PHE A 106 5.16 16.23 -6.13
N ASN A 107 5.37 17.13 -5.16
CA ASN A 107 4.53 18.30 -5.00
C ASN A 107 4.51 19.21 -6.24
N GLN A 108 5.64 19.35 -6.91
CA GLN A 108 5.71 20.12 -8.14
C GLN A 108 4.87 19.45 -9.25
N ALA A 109 5.00 18.13 -9.41
CA ALA A 109 4.21 17.38 -10.39
C ALA A 109 2.69 17.46 -10.11
N LEU A 110 2.29 17.40 -8.83
CA LEU A 110 0.90 17.56 -8.43
C LEU A 110 0.37 18.96 -8.74
N LYS A 111 1.15 20.00 -8.47
CA LYS A 111 0.79 21.40 -8.82
C LYS A 111 0.63 21.59 -10.33
N GLU A 112 1.53 21.03 -11.13
CA GLU A 112 1.45 21.11 -12.59
C GLU A 112 0.22 20.38 -13.12
N ARG A 113 -0.12 19.21 -12.54
CA ARG A 113 -1.34 18.48 -12.86
C ARG A 113 -2.60 19.31 -12.59
N ASP A 114 -2.65 19.94 -11.41
CA ASP A 114 -3.76 20.81 -11.01
C ASP A 114 -3.90 22.05 -11.91
N GLN A 115 -2.79 22.71 -12.22
CA GLN A 115 -2.77 23.89 -13.12
C GLN A 115 -3.30 23.56 -14.52
N ARG A 116 -3.02 22.37 -15.03
CA ARG A 116 -3.56 21.87 -16.31
C ARG A 116 -5.06 21.54 -16.20
N GLY A 117 -5.60 21.44 -14.98
CA GLY A 117 -6.97 21.03 -14.73
C GLY A 117 -7.20 19.57 -15.10
N HIS A 118 -6.20 18.74 -14.91
CA HIS A 118 -6.27 17.32 -15.13
C HIS A 118 -6.62 16.57 -13.84
N PHE A 119 -7.57 15.68 -13.90
CA PHE A 119 -7.98 14.80 -12.82
C PHE A 119 -7.46 13.40 -13.11
N ALA A 120 -6.57 12.91 -12.26
CA ALA A 120 -6.05 11.56 -12.37
C ALA A 120 -6.90 10.61 -11.52
N GLU A 121 -7.49 9.61 -12.15
CA GLU A 121 -8.13 8.47 -11.50
C GLU A 121 -7.17 7.30 -11.60
N ILE A 122 -6.43 7.01 -10.54
CA ILE A 122 -5.48 5.89 -10.49
C ILE A 122 -5.94 4.94 -9.40
N THR A 123 -6.25 3.71 -9.80
CA THR A 123 -6.55 2.64 -8.86
C THR A 123 -5.36 1.68 -8.81
N PHE A 124 -4.71 1.61 -7.68
CA PHE A 124 -3.67 0.63 -7.43
C PHE A 124 -4.30 -0.75 -7.20
N ILE A 125 -3.91 -1.75 -8.00
CA ILE A 125 -4.43 -3.12 -7.90
C ILE A 125 -3.53 -3.96 -7.00
N GLY A 126 -2.20 -3.86 -7.18
CA GLY A 126 -1.25 -4.59 -6.38
C GLY A 126 0.16 -4.61 -6.96
N ILE A 127 1.05 -5.28 -6.23
CA ILE A 127 2.44 -5.51 -6.62
C ILE A 127 2.56 -6.92 -7.17
N ASN A 128 2.91 -7.03 -8.44
CA ASN A 128 3.18 -8.30 -9.12
C ASN A 128 4.53 -8.86 -8.67
N SER A 129 5.57 -8.01 -8.66
CA SER A 129 6.89 -8.38 -8.14
C SER A 129 7.63 -7.18 -7.55
N ALA A 130 8.51 -7.45 -6.58
CA ALA A 130 9.44 -6.49 -6.03
C ALA A 130 10.75 -7.20 -5.72
N ASN A 131 11.84 -6.75 -6.33
CA ASN A 131 13.14 -7.41 -6.23
C ASN A 131 14.23 -6.38 -5.90
N ILE A 132 15.10 -6.72 -4.96
CA ILE A 132 16.28 -5.91 -4.69
C ILE A 132 17.23 -6.10 -5.86
N LYS A 133 17.50 -4.99 -6.57
CA LYS A 133 18.47 -4.96 -7.67
C LYS A 133 19.88 -4.86 -7.18
N GLU A 134 20.13 -3.94 -6.25
CA GLU A 134 21.43 -3.74 -5.64
C GLU A 134 21.30 -3.09 -4.26
N HIS A 135 22.32 -3.20 -3.46
CA HIS A 135 22.48 -2.43 -2.23
C HIS A 135 23.93 -1.99 -2.07
N LYS A 136 24.10 -0.81 -1.48
CA LYS A 136 25.44 -0.25 -1.22
C LYS A 136 25.40 0.58 0.06
N LYS A 137 26.53 0.57 0.76
CA LYS A 137 26.75 1.43 1.90
C LYS A 137 27.63 2.61 1.46
N ILE A 138 27.11 3.81 1.58
CA ILE A 138 27.85 5.05 1.30
C ILE A 138 27.98 5.78 2.61
N GLU A 139 29.17 5.86 3.15
CA GLU A 139 29.46 6.40 4.49
C GLU A 139 28.57 5.74 5.56
N ASN A 140 27.62 6.50 6.10
CA ASN A 140 26.68 6.05 7.12
C ASN A 140 25.29 5.70 6.57
N PHE A 141 25.10 5.78 5.26
CA PHE A 141 23.82 5.49 4.62
C PHE A 141 23.86 4.14 3.92
N LEU A 142 22.89 3.31 4.26
CA LEU A 142 22.62 2.10 3.50
C LEU A 142 21.57 2.46 2.45
N GLN A 143 21.93 2.27 1.18
CA GLN A 143 21.04 2.50 0.03
C GLN A 143 20.68 1.16 -0.59
N VAL A 144 19.40 1.00 -0.94
CA VAL A 144 18.87 -0.20 -1.57
C VAL A 144 18.04 0.20 -2.78
N THR A 145 18.38 -0.33 -3.94
CA THR A 145 17.63 -0.15 -5.18
C THR A 145 16.67 -1.32 -5.35
N VAL A 146 15.41 -1.03 -5.62
CA VAL A 146 14.34 -2.02 -5.79
C VAL A 146 13.66 -1.82 -7.13
N ASP A 147 13.51 -2.89 -7.89
CA ASP A 147 12.68 -2.96 -9.08
C ASP A 147 11.29 -3.46 -8.70
N PHE A 148 10.27 -2.66 -8.98
CA PHE A 148 8.86 -2.99 -8.78
C PHE A 148 8.15 -3.23 -10.10
N VAL A 149 7.26 -4.21 -10.10
CA VAL A 149 6.24 -4.37 -11.13
C VAL A 149 4.89 -4.25 -10.45
N GLY A 150 4.21 -3.13 -10.67
CA GLY A 150 2.89 -2.86 -10.14
C GLY A 150 1.80 -3.03 -11.20
N GLU A 151 0.58 -3.20 -10.76
CA GLU A 151 -0.62 -3.21 -11.60
C GLU A 151 -1.56 -2.09 -11.17
N VAL A 152 -1.96 -1.27 -12.13
CA VAL A 152 -2.82 -0.11 -11.91
C VAL A 152 -3.87 0.00 -13.00
N ILE A 153 -4.99 0.65 -12.67
CA ILE A 153 -5.91 1.21 -13.66
C ILE A 153 -5.70 2.72 -13.63
N THR A 154 -5.44 3.32 -14.79
CA THR A 154 -5.19 4.76 -14.87
C THR A 154 -6.11 5.41 -15.90
N CYS A 155 -6.74 6.51 -15.51
CA CYS A 155 -7.57 7.33 -16.38
C CYS A 155 -7.36 8.81 -16.02
N ILE A 156 -6.99 9.62 -17.00
CA ILE A 156 -6.87 11.07 -16.83
C ILE A 156 -8.01 11.75 -17.56
N ARG A 157 -8.68 12.65 -16.88
CA ARG A 157 -9.79 13.44 -17.42
C ARG A 157 -9.46 14.93 -17.38
N ASP A 158 -10.04 15.66 -18.32
CA ASP A 158 -10.06 17.12 -18.30
C ASP A 158 -11.19 17.68 -17.40
N LYS A 159 -11.27 19.00 -17.33
CA LYS A 159 -12.33 19.73 -16.59
C LYS A 159 -13.75 19.37 -17.04
N ASN A 160 -13.91 18.90 -18.27
CA ASN A 160 -15.19 18.48 -18.84
C ASN A 160 -15.46 16.98 -18.65
N LYS A 161 -14.66 16.29 -17.81
CA LYS A 161 -14.71 14.84 -17.54
C LYS A 161 -14.42 13.97 -18.78
N LYS A 162 -13.88 14.54 -19.86
CA LYS A 162 -13.47 13.80 -21.03
C LYS A 162 -12.14 13.09 -20.76
N ILE A 163 -12.02 11.82 -21.14
CA ILE A 163 -10.80 11.05 -21.03
C ILE A 163 -9.75 11.63 -21.97
N ILE A 164 -8.60 12.04 -21.42
CA ILE A 164 -7.45 12.55 -22.18
C ILE A 164 -6.44 11.41 -22.38
N SER A 165 -6.27 10.55 -21.36
CA SER A 165 -5.30 9.46 -21.38
C SER A 165 -5.76 8.31 -20.48
N GLY A 166 -5.26 7.11 -20.78
CA GLY A 166 -5.58 5.91 -20.01
C GLY A 166 -6.93 5.30 -20.36
N HIS A 167 -7.37 4.35 -19.52
CA HIS A 167 -8.65 3.64 -19.72
C HIS A 167 -9.20 3.19 -18.36
N PRO A 168 -10.46 3.53 -18.03
CA PRO A 168 -11.00 3.32 -16.67
C PRO A 168 -11.19 1.86 -16.25
N GLU A 169 -11.11 0.91 -17.21
CA GLU A 169 -11.36 -0.51 -16.95
C GLU A 169 -10.16 -1.40 -17.30
N LYS A 170 -9.07 -0.81 -17.81
CA LYS A 170 -7.93 -1.60 -18.28
C LYS A 170 -6.78 -1.59 -17.29
N ILE A 171 -6.41 -2.77 -16.82
CA ILE A 171 -5.22 -2.96 -15.99
C ILE A 171 -3.97 -2.74 -16.83
N LYS A 172 -3.05 -1.92 -16.33
CA LYS A 172 -1.74 -1.64 -16.91
C LYS A 172 -0.65 -2.06 -15.94
N LYS A 173 0.38 -2.73 -16.43
CA LYS A 173 1.61 -2.95 -15.67
C LYS A 173 2.48 -1.71 -15.71
N ILE A 174 3.01 -1.34 -14.55
CA ILE A 174 3.98 -0.28 -14.39
C ILE A 174 5.29 -0.86 -13.87
N TYR A 175 6.41 -0.30 -14.32
CA TYR A 175 7.76 -0.77 -14.00
C TYR A 175 8.52 0.41 -13.40
N ASP A 176 8.84 0.31 -12.13
CA ASP A 176 9.48 1.38 -11.38
C ASP A 176 10.76 0.87 -10.72
N THR A 177 11.81 1.67 -10.77
CA THR A 177 13.07 1.42 -10.07
C THR A 177 13.28 2.53 -9.06
N TRP A 178 13.19 2.20 -7.77
CA TRP A 178 13.26 3.14 -6.66
C TRP A 178 14.48 2.89 -5.78
N VAL A 179 15.08 3.98 -5.28
CA VAL A 179 16.21 3.92 -4.37
C VAL A 179 15.78 4.39 -2.98
N PHE A 180 15.88 3.50 -2.02
CA PHE A 180 15.63 3.80 -0.61
C PHE A 180 16.94 4.00 0.13
N SER A 181 16.93 4.84 1.17
CA SER A 181 18.09 5.09 2.03
C SER A 181 17.70 5.13 3.49
N ARG A 182 18.61 4.65 4.35
CA ARG A 182 18.51 4.75 5.82
C ARG A 182 19.87 5.11 6.40
N ASP A 183 19.91 6.04 7.37
CA ASP A 183 21.12 6.30 8.17
C ASP A 183 21.31 5.16 9.17
N THR A 184 22.42 4.44 9.08
CA THR A 184 22.75 3.29 9.92
C THR A 184 23.12 3.68 11.36
N ARG A 185 23.35 4.97 11.62
CA ARG A 185 23.64 5.51 12.97
C ARG A 185 22.36 5.96 13.68
N SER A 186 21.30 6.21 12.91
CA SER A 186 20.02 6.65 13.45
C SER A 186 19.31 5.51 14.17
N ASN A 187 18.71 5.82 15.31
CA ASN A 187 17.79 4.90 15.99
C ASN A 187 16.43 4.80 15.28
N ASN A 188 16.19 5.67 14.30
CA ASN A 188 14.98 5.61 13.48
C ASN A 188 15.12 4.49 12.43
N PRO A 189 14.30 3.45 12.47
CA PRO A 189 14.37 2.34 11.52
C PRO A 189 13.81 2.70 10.13
N ASN A 190 13.25 3.89 9.96
CA ASN A 190 12.52 4.26 8.76
C ASN A 190 13.46 4.45 7.57
N TRP A 191 13.06 3.86 6.46
CA TRP A 191 13.65 4.08 5.15
C TRP A 191 12.94 5.23 4.45
N GLN A 192 13.71 6.01 3.71
CA GLN A 192 13.17 7.08 2.87
C GLN A 192 13.48 6.84 1.41
N LEU A 193 12.52 7.11 0.54
CA LEU A 193 12.73 7.16 -0.90
C LEU A 193 13.58 8.39 -1.23
N ILE A 194 14.76 8.17 -1.80
CA ILE A 194 15.72 9.22 -2.13
C ILE A 194 15.86 9.47 -3.62
N ASP A 195 15.48 8.48 -4.45
CA ASP A 195 15.52 8.60 -5.90
C ASP A 195 14.54 7.65 -6.59
N THR A 196 14.08 8.04 -7.77
CA THR A 196 13.26 7.24 -8.68
C THR A 196 13.94 7.24 -10.05
N LEU A 197 14.58 6.12 -10.42
CA LEU A 197 15.30 6.00 -11.70
C LEU A 197 14.33 5.84 -12.87
N THR A 198 13.23 5.13 -12.63
CA THR A 198 12.06 5.11 -13.51
C THR A 198 10.83 5.32 -12.65
N LEU A 199 9.95 6.21 -13.07
CA LEU A 199 8.69 6.49 -12.40
C LEU A 199 7.59 6.54 -13.44
N SER A 200 6.86 5.44 -13.52
CA SER A 200 5.82 5.25 -14.55
C SER A 200 4.63 6.19 -14.38
N LEU A 201 4.42 6.76 -13.19
CA LEU A 201 3.29 7.63 -12.87
C LEU A 201 3.49 9.10 -13.28
N ILE A 202 4.72 9.60 -13.38
CA ILE A 202 4.97 11.01 -13.76
C ILE A 202 4.73 11.24 -15.26
N HIS A 203 4.75 10.17 -16.06
CA HIS A 203 4.54 10.23 -17.51
C HIS A 203 3.08 9.94 -17.93
N ILE A 204 2.16 9.98 -16.98
CA ILE A 204 0.73 9.77 -17.24
C ILE A 204 0.01 11.12 -17.32
#